data_8e118e0141aa2523f8ae49582a390128
#
_entry.id   8e118e0141aa2523f8ae49582a390128
#
_cell.length_a   1.000
_cell.length_b   1.000
_cell.length_c   1.000
_cell.angle_alpha   90.00
_cell.angle_beta   90.00
_cell.angle_gamma   90.00
#
_symmetry.space_group_name_H-M   'P 1'
#
loop_
_entity.id
_entity.type
_entity.pdbx_description
1 polymer ?
#
loop_
_entity_poly.entity_id
_entity_poly.type
_entity_poly.pdbx_seq_one_letter_code
_entity_poly.pdbx_strand_id
1 'polypeptide(L)'
;MKKRILSLALSAAMALTMLPTGAFAASDKGKPPVYNKATGCYEISTPDQLLYLSGSWRDGAPRDGHYVLTADIDMTGVKGFKPIASKKDQGFTGTFDGQFHAIKGLRVEYEKKYAGLFGYVGNQDDQAYIKDVALLDCYVTGQQNVGALAGVNYGTITGCVVTGEVKCLDLSNSHTAGGICGKLKEGEGPIVGHVEDCYINADVSAPYDAGGVAGIQDGGGYLARCFAAGTVDTTAKSGTVGHAGGIAGSFNAGETLKDSVSAQTVINGVADVDKIVGQLDDEAATNITGNIAWEGTLLSGNEPTEQPIKWEDVSAAKMQDKATYEALGWDMSKVWDWSSSGKQPVLRGYDASIFPAVDYTVSGTRIISRALNIAPHNGKAEVSARIVTSDKVQSATLYYGYDSSKVDTAVAMKGSNGTYTASLPTNKTGDMFYYIEVKTDKETVTKPYTKSEPIVLNIDDGKVKGEPDQITITPDTKQGGLRFSWLTDPAVTKTVIQYKVKGASKWETKSGTSYVESVTAGYKEKAAHRVEITGLTPSAEYVYRVGDGGSFMSEEKSFTA
;
A
#
# COMPACT_ATOMS: atom_id res chain seq x y z
N MET A 1 0.15 60.31 10.45
CA MET A 1 -0.05 59.71 11.79
C MET A 1 -0.15 58.21 11.60
N LYS A 2 0.87 57.50 12.02
CA LYS A 2 1.02 56.04 11.90
C LYS A 2 0.14 55.36 12.93
N LYS A 3 -0.77 54.46 12.52
CA LYS A 3 -1.37 53.50 13.44
C LYS A 3 -0.80 52.10 13.10
N ARG A 4 0.02 51.61 13.99
CA ARG A 4 0.48 50.24 14.05
C ARG A 4 -0.70 49.35 14.53
N ILE A 5 -1.05 48.33 13.79
CA ILE A 5 -1.93 47.27 14.26
C ILE A 5 -1.02 46.22 14.91
N LEU A 6 -1.17 46.08 16.20
CA LEU A 6 -0.52 45.06 17.02
C LEU A 6 -1.37 43.79 16.95
N SER A 7 -0.87 42.74 16.31
CA SER A 7 -1.47 41.39 16.39
C SER A 7 -1.13 40.81 17.76
N LEU A 8 -2.14 40.66 18.61
CA LEU A 8 -2.02 39.88 19.83
C LEU A 8 -2.08 38.42 19.47
N ALA A 9 -0.95 37.72 19.54
CA ALA A 9 -0.90 36.30 19.68
C ALA A 9 -1.31 35.93 21.12
N LEU A 10 -2.49 35.37 21.27
CA LEU A 10 -2.96 34.85 22.55
C LEU A 10 -2.35 33.44 22.74
N SER A 11 -1.15 33.42 23.32
CA SER A 11 -0.58 32.18 23.85
C SER A 11 -1.32 31.82 25.13
N ALA A 12 -2.18 30.81 25.07
CA ALA A 12 -2.71 30.16 26.26
C ALA A 12 -1.53 29.46 26.96
N ALA A 13 -1.05 30.10 28.02
CA ALA A 13 -0.13 29.47 28.96
C ALA A 13 -0.91 28.42 29.75
N MET A 14 -0.85 27.15 29.33
CA MET A 14 -1.15 26.05 30.21
C MET A 14 -0.11 26.06 31.33
N ALA A 15 -0.61 26.16 32.56
CA ALA A 15 0.22 25.98 33.75
C ALA A 15 0.68 24.51 33.78
N LEU A 16 1.80 24.25 33.14
CA LEU A 16 2.55 23.02 33.34
C LEU A 16 3.09 23.11 34.77
N THR A 17 2.55 22.33 35.69
CA THR A 17 3.19 22.08 36.98
C THR A 17 4.58 21.51 36.68
N MET A 18 5.58 22.36 36.80
CA MET A 18 6.98 21.96 36.71
C MET A 18 7.26 20.94 37.83
N LEU A 19 7.21 19.67 37.50
CA LEU A 19 7.97 18.68 38.25
C LEU A 19 9.45 19.04 38.09
N PRO A 20 10.26 18.91 39.13
CA PRO A 20 11.66 19.32 39.08
C PRO A 20 12.34 18.50 37.97
N THR A 21 12.93 19.20 36.98
CA THR A 21 13.87 18.62 36.03
C THR A 21 15.13 18.19 36.74
N GLY A 22 15.05 17.13 37.55
CA GLY A 22 16.22 16.34 37.92
C GLY A 22 16.70 15.66 36.66
N ALA A 23 17.88 16.01 36.17
CA ALA A 23 18.56 15.23 35.16
C ALA A 23 18.76 13.81 35.76
N PHE A 24 17.82 12.92 35.47
CA PHE A 24 18.01 11.49 35.76
C PHE A 24 19.11 11.00 34.84
N ALA A 25 20.29 10.79 35.40
CA ALA A 25 21.24 9.86 34.82
C ALA A 25 20.55 8.50 34.86
N ALA A 26 19.83 8.13 33.80
CA ALA A 26 19.26 6.81 33.65
C ALA A 26 20.38 5.80 33.85
N SER A 27 20.19 4.85 34.74
CA SER A 27 21.13 3.72 34.83
C SER A 27 21.09 3.01 33.48
N ASP A 28 22.20 2.65 32.87
CA ASP A 28 22.29 1.98 31.56
C ASP A 28 21.39 0.73 31.43
N LYS A 29 20.66 0.33 32.45
CA LYS A 29 19.88 -0.89 32.55
C LYS A 29 18.40 -0.70 32.90
N GLY A 30 17.94 0.52 33.23
CA GLY A 30 16.58 0.76 33.70
C GLY A 30 16.23 0.06 35.03
N LYS A 31 14.95 0.12 35.39
CA LYS A 31 14.38 -0.60 36.56
C LYS A 31 13.27 -1.53 36.08
N PRO A 32 13.08 -2.72 36.66
CA PRO A 32 12.01 -3.63 36.23
C PRO A 32 10.63 -3.02 36.42
N PRO A 33 9.66 -3.34 35.53
CA PRO A 33 8.26 -3.08 35.77
C PRO A 33 7.76 -3.69 37.07
N VAL A 34 6.77 -3.10 37.69
CA VAL A 34 6.18 -3.59 38.94
C VAL A 34 5.13 -4.65 38.65
N TYR A 35 5.35 -5.89 39.13
CA TYR A 35 4.33 -6.92 38.98
C TYR A 35 3.21 -6.74 40.02
N ASN A 36 2.00 -6.45 39.55
CA ASN A 36 0.80 -6.33 40.36
C ASN A 36 0.09 -7.69 40.49
N LYS A 37 0.16 -8.32 41.64
CA LYS A 37 -0.43 -9.64 41.90
C LYS A 37 -1.97 -9.65 41.79
N ALA A 38 -2.62 -8.51 42.00
CA ALA A 38 -4.09 -8.43 41.96
C ALA A 38 -4.61 -8.44 40.52
N THR A 39 -3.88 -7.84 39.58
CA THR A 39 -4.25 -7.76 38.17
C THR A 39 -3.54 -8.78 37.28
N GLY A 40 -2.43 -9.37 37.77
CA GLY A 40 -1.57 -10.24 36.98
C GLY A 40 -0.73 -9.51 35.93
N CYS A 41 -0.62 -8.18 36.02
CA CYS A 41 0.05 -7.35 35.03
C CYS A 41 1.38 -6.78 35.56
N TYR A 42 2.28 -6.49 34.62
CA TYR A 42 3.50 -5.71 34.84
C TYR A 42 3.21 -4.24 34.56
N GLU A 43 3.24 -3.40 35.59
CA GLU A 43 2.92 -1.98 35.52
C GLU A 43 4.15 -1.16 35.12
N ILE A 44 3.99 -0.27 34.13
CA ILE A 44 5.02 0.62 33.61
C ILE A 44 4.50 2.05 33.75
N SER A 45 5.22 2.88 34.51
CA SER A 45 4.86 4.28 34.78
C SER A 45 6.04 5.24 34.64
N THR A 46 7.22 4.74 34.30
CA THR A 46 8.43 5.56 34.22
C THR A 46 9.30 5.19 33.02
N PRO A 47 10.11 6.14 32.52
CA PRO A 47 11.10 5.89 31.46
C PRO A 47 12.05 4.75 31.79
N ASP A 48 12.50 4.65 33.05
CA ASP A 48 13.39 3.59 33.52
C ASP A 48 12.77 2.20 33.38
N GLN A 49 11.46 2.05 33.64
CA GLN A 49 10.77 0.78 33.49
C GLN A 49 10.61 0.39 32.01
N LEU A 50 10.32 1.34 31.15
CA LEU A 50 10.28 1.10 29.72
C LEU A 50 11.66 0.76 29.15
N LEU A 51 12.70 1.48 29.59
CA LEU A 51 14.10 1.20 29.22
C LEU A 51 14.56 -0.18 29.70
N TYR A 52 14.03 -0.70 30.80
CA TYR A 52 14.33 -2.05 31.28
C TYR A 52 13.89 -3.14 30.29
N LEU A 53 12.79 -2.95 29.56
CA LEU A 53 12.31 -3.87 28.53
C LEU A 53 13.14 -3.77 27.24
N SER A 54 13.90 -2.68 27.07
CA SER A 54 14.70 -2.41 25.88
C SER A 54 15.78 -3.47 25.66
N GLY A 55 15.85 -4.01 24.44
CA GLY A 55 16.87 -4.96 24.02
C GLY A 55 16.53 -6.42 24.31
N SER A 56 17.35 -7.11 25.10
CA SER A 56 17.15 -8.52 25.42
C SER A 56 16.28 -8.71 26.65
N TRP A 57 15.51 -9.78 26.66
CA TRP A 57 14.70 -10.18 27.82
C TRP A 57 15.55 -10.38 29.08
N ARG A 58 15.01 -9.98 30.23
CA ARG A 58 15.67 -10.03 31.53
C ARG A 58 14.78 -10.71 32.54
N ASP A 59 15.39 -11.18 33.63
CA ASP A 59 14.66 -11.72 34.76
C ASP A 59 13.67 -10.71 35.32
N GLY A 60 12.42 -11.15 35.54
CA GLY A 60 11.32 -10.31 36.00
C GLY A 60 10.57 -9.50 34.91
N ALA A 61 10.90 -9.74 33.65
CA ALA A 61 10.19 -9.14 32.52
C ALA A 61 9.98 -10.18 31.37
N PRO A 62 9.05 -11.13 31.52
CA PRO A 62 8.85 -12.21 30.58
C PRO A 62 8.30 -11.70 29.24
N ARG A 63 8.68 -12.34 28.11
CA ARG A 63 8.26 -11.95 26.76
C ARG A 63 6.77 -12.19 26.48
N ASP A 64 6.15 -13.08 27.21
CA ASP A 64 4.75 -13.46 27.18
C ASP A 64 3.91 -12.79 28.29
N GLY A 65 4.52 -11.80 28.98
CA GLY A 65 3.88 -11.08 30.09
C GLY A 65 2.78 -10.13 29.61
N HIS A 66 1.90 -9.80 30.54
CA HIS A 66 0.89 -8.76 30.36
C HIS A 66 1.43 -7.44 30.93
N TYR A 67 1.75 -6.48 30.06
CA TYR A 67 2.26 -5.17 30.42
C TYR A 67 1.19 -4.12 30.26
N VAL A 68 1.10 -3.20 31.23
CA VAL A 68 0.16 -2.08 31.19
C VAL A 68 0.89 -0.77 31.49
N LEU A 69 0.59 0.28 30.71
CA LEU A 69 0.97 1.62 31.10
C LEU A 69 -0.01 2.12 32.18
N THR A 70 0.51 2.75 33.22
CA THR A 70 -0.28 3.35 34.29
C THR A 70 -0.08 4.86 34.40
N ALA A 71 0.70 5.43 33.52
CA ALA A 71 0.93 6.86 33.35
C ALA A 71 1.52 7.14 31.97
N ASP A 72 1.43 8.39 31.52
CA ASP A 72 2.19 8.87 30.37
C ASP A 72 3.68 8.83 30.67
N ILE A 73 4.47 8.43 29.67
CA ILE A 73 5.92 8.26 29.81
C ILE A 73 6.65 9.24 28.89
N ASP A 74 7.39 10.17 29.48
CA ASP A 74 8.24 11.09 28.73
C ASP A 74 9.64 10.48 28.52
N MET A 75 9.91 10.04 27.28
CA MET A 75 11.20 9.49 26.85
C MET A 75 12.12 10.56 26.24
N THR A 76 11.73 11.84 26.29
CA THR A 76 12.53 12.93 25.75
C THR A 76 13.93 12.97 26.40
N GLY A 77 14.97 12.89 25.58
CA GLY A 77 16.35 12.88 26.05
C GLY A 77 16.86 11.52 26.56
N VAL A 78 16.03 10.50 26.69
CA VAL A 78 16.46 9.12 27.00
C VAL A 78 17.19 8.55 25.78
N LYS A 79 18.43 8.09 26.00
CA LYS A 79 19.30 7.54 24.94
C LYS A 79 19.44 6.03 25.06
N GLY A 80 19.77 5.40 23.94
CA GLY A 80 20.18 4.00 23.91
C GLY A 80 19.02 3.00 24.01
N PHE A 81 17.77 3.45 23.83
CA PHE A 81 16.63 2.54 23.73
C PHE A 81 16.80 1.64 22.50
N LYS A 82 16.66 0.35 22.69
CA LYS A 82 16.71 -0.68 21.64
C LYS A 82 15.35 -1.34 21.54
N PRO A 83 14.91 -1.77 20.35
CA PRO A 83 13.63 -2.42 20.19
C PRO A 83 13.44 -3.56 21.20
N ILE A 84 12.28 -3.58 21.84
CA ILE A 84 11.86 -4.71 22.68
C ILE A 84 11.74 -5.92 21.74
N ALA A 85 12.25 -7.09 22.16
CA ALA A 85 12.16 -8.32 21.36
C ALA A 85 12.75 -8.20 19.93
N SER A 86 13.99 -7.76 19.79
CA SER A 86 14.63 -7.51 18.50
C SER A 86 15.11 -8.76 17.75
N LYS A 87 14.92 -9.98 18.29
CA LYS A 87 15.32 -11.23 17.66
C LYS A 87 14.10 -12.04 17.23
N LYS A 88 14.14 -12.62 16.00
CA LYS A 88 13.04 -13.39 15.42
C LYS A 88 12.51 -14.50 16.34
N ASP A 89 13.40 -15.29 16.91
CA ASP A 89 13.01 -16.43 17.76
C ASP A 89 12.65 -16.03 19.20
N GLN A 90 12.70 -14.75 19.52
CA GLN A 90 12.43 -14.17 20.84
C GLN A 90 11.49 -12.98 20.72
N GLY A 91 10.51 -13.06 19.80
CA GLY A 91 9.46 -12.06 19.64
C GLY A 91 8.67 -11.83 20.94
N PHE A 92 8.05 -10.68 21.05
CA PHE A 92 7.09 -10.41 22.12
C PHE A 92 5.81 -11.20 21.85
N THR A 93 5.38 -12.04 22.77
CA THR A 93 4.22 -12.93 22.64
C THR A 93 3.16 -12.68 23.72
N GLY A 94 3.29 -11.59 24.47
CA GLY A 94 2.37 -11.17 25.51
C GLY A 94 1.36 -10.11 25.04
N THR A 95 0.88 -9.35 26.01
CA THR A 95 0.02 -8.18 25.80
C THR A 95 0.70 -6.92 26.30
N PHE A 96 0.71 -5.87 25.47
CA PHE A 96 1.12 -4.52 25.87
C PHE A 96 -0.09 -3.59 25.69
N ASP A 97 -0.68 -3.21 26.81
CA ASP A 97 -1.86 -2.35 26.87
C ASP A 97 -1.44 -0.96 27.35
N GLY A 98 -1.53 0.01 26.46
CA GLY A 98 -1.23 1.41 26.78
C GLY A 98 -2.27 2.07 27.67
N GLN A 99 -3.45 1.52 27.83
CA GLN A 99 -4.56 2.11 28.58
C GLN A 99 -4.80 3.59 28.24
N PHE A 100 -4.63 3.91 26.93
CA PHE A 100 -4.71 5.25 26.37
C PHE A 100 -3.63 6.24 26.86
N HIS A 101 -2.58 5.76 27.54
CA HIS A 101 -1.42 6.56 27.88
C HIS A 101 -0.47 6.74 26.70
N ALA A 102 0.32 7.82 26.78
CA ALA A 102 1.30 8.18 25.77
C ALA A 102 2.74 7.84 26.18
N ILE A 103 3.52 7.39 25.22
CA ILE A 103 5.00 7.37 25.26
C ILE A 103 5.46 8.51 24.35
N LYS A 104 5.96 9.58 24.93
CA LYS A 104 6.35 10.79 24.21
C LYS A 104 7.85 10.85 24.00
N GLY A 105 8.29 11.33 22.83
CA GLY A 105 9.69 11.59 22.51
C GLY A 105 10.57 10.33 22.47
N LEU A 106 9.98 9.15 22.23
CA LEU A 106 10.74 7.90 22.10
C LEU A 106 11.71 8.00 20.93
N ARG A 107 13.00 7.73 21.21
CA ARG A 107 14.04 7.74 20.21
C ARG A 107 14.68 6.36 20.07
N VAL A 108 14.46 5.73 18.91
CA VAL A 108 15.05 4.43 18.54
C VAL A 108 16.01 4.64 17.40
N GLU A 109 17.31 4.64 17.69
CA GLU A 109 18.39 4.69 16.70
C GLU A 109 19.06 3.31 16.68
N TYR A 110 18.56 2.42 15.81
CA TYR A 110 18.95 1.01 15.84
C TYR A 110 19.69 0.62 14.55
N GLU A 111 21.01 0.51 14.65
CA GLU A 111 21.91 0.16 13.53
C GLU A 111 21.79 -1.31 13.08
N LYS A 112 20.64 -1.93 13.28
CA LYS A 112 20.34 -3.31 12.89
C LYS A 112 18.94 -3.40 12.30
N LYS A 113 18.57 -4.62 11.91
CA LYS A 113 17.26 -4.96 11.35
C LYS A 113 16.17 -4.89 12.43
N TYR A 114 14.96 -4.60 12.02
CA TYR A 114 13.72 -4.70 12.80
C TYR A 114 13.64 -3.67 13.94
N ALA A 115 13.48 -2.42 13.57
CA ALA A 115 13.38 -1.30 14.49
C ALA A 115 11.92 -0.87 14.74
N GLY A 116 11.64 -0.49 15.98
CA GLY A 116 10.37 0.01 16.48
C GLY A 116 10.39 0.08 18.00
N LEU A 117 9.26 0.39 18.62
CA LEU A 117 9.10 0.11 20.06
C LEU A 117 9.38 -1.39 20.32
N PHE A 118 8.88 -2.24 19.42
CA PHE A 118 9.18 -3.66 19.34
C PHE A 118 9.95 -3.99 18.06
N GLY A 119 10.88 -4.95 18.11
CA GLY A 119 11.48 -5.54 16.93
C GLY A 119 10.52 -6.53 16.27
N TYR A 120 9.97 -7.45 17.07
CA TYR A 120 8.96 -8.44 16.67
C TYR A 120 7.77 -8.44 17.62
N VAL A 121 6.57 -8.27 17.07
CA VAL A 121 5.30 -8.47 17.76
C VAL A 121 4.74 -9.80 17.30
N GLY A 122 4.63 -10.77 18.20
CA GLY A 122 4.36 -12.18 17.87
C GLY A 122 5.57 -12.87 17.22
N ASN A 123 5.35 -14.09 16.81
CA ASN A 123 6.26 -14.92 16.00
C ASN A 123 5.42 -15.87 15.13
N GLN A 124 6.03 -16.86 14.48
CA GLN A 124 5.32 -17.78 13.60
C GLN A 124 4.31 -18.69 14.35
N ASP A 125 4.52 -18.93 15.64
CA ASP A 125 3.79 -19.89 16.46
C ASP A 125 2.86 -19.22 17.48
N ASP A 126 3.18 -17.97 17.91
CA ASP A 126 2.51 -17.28 18.99
C ASP A 126 2.09 -15.85 18.58
N GLN A 127 0.83 -15.51 18.83
CA GLN A 127 0.33 -14.14 18.70
C GLN A 127 0.75 -13.26 19.87
N ALA A 128 0.73 -11.96 19.63
CA ALA A 128 0.87 -10.91 20.63
C ALA A 128 -0.19 -9.83 20.41
N TYR A 129 -0.42 -9.02 21.43
CA TYR A 129 -1.39 -7.93 21.37
C TYR A 129 -0.76 -6.62 21.84
N ILE A 130 -0.75 -5.62 20.96
CA ILE A 130 -0.38 -4.24 21.26
C ILE A 130 -1.62 -3.38 21.09
N LYS A 131 -2.04 -2.71 22.14
CA LYS A 131 -3.27 -1.93 22.05
C LYS A 131 -3.25 -0.65 22.86
N ASP A 132 -4.06 0.31 22.43
CA ASP A 132 -4.41 1.51 23.18
C ASP A 132 -3.19 2.29 23.69
N VAL A 133 -2.11 2.39 22.88
CA VAL A 133 -0.89 3.14 23.19
C VAL A 133 -0.64 4.24 22.17
N ALA A 134 -0.29 5.45 22.64
CA ALA A 134 0.14 6.53 21.78
C ALA A 134 1.68 6.67 21.79
N LEU A 135 2.32 6.63 20.62
CA LEU A 135 3.70 7.07 20.43
C LEU A 135 3.69 8.48 19.86
N LEU A 136 4.01 9.47 20.67
CA LEU A 136 3.97 10.88 20.29
C LEU A 136 5.38 11.42 20.06
N ASP A 137 5.55 12.17 18.97
CA ASP A 137 6.81 12.79 18.59
C ASP A 137 7.97 11.75 18.56
N CYS A 138 7.68 10.54 18.11
CA CYS A 138 8.69 9.49 18.06
C CYS A 138 9.68 9.71 16.91
N TYR A 139 10.91 9.21 17.08
CA TYR A 139 11.92 9.15 16.04
C TYR A 139 12.50 7.73 15.99
N VAL A 140 12.15 7.00 14.94
CA VAL A 140 12.54 5.59 14.81
C VAL A 140 13.37 5.38 13.56
N THR A 141 14.59 4.92 13.71
CA THR A 141 15.49 4.58 12.60
C THR A 141 16.05 3.18 12.74
N GLY A 142 16.23 2.51 11.59
CA GLY A 142 16.80 1.16 11.52
C GLY A 142 17.29 0.82 10.13
N GLN A 143 17.82 -0.39 9.94
CA GLN A 143 18.40 -0.82 8.66
C GLN A 143 17.44 -1.65 7.80
N GLN A 144 16.46 -2.34 8.39
CA GLN A 144 15.52 -3.17 7.63
C GLN A 144 14.22 -3.35 8.42
N ASN A 145 13.08 -3.23 7.75
CA ASN A 145 11.74 -3.32 8.33
C ASN A 145 11.60 -2.45 9.59
N VAL A 146 11.29 -1.19 9.35
CA VAL A 146 11.19 -0.16 10.40
C VAL A 146 9.74 0.27 10.55
N GLY A 147 9.22 0.24 11.76
CA GLY A 147 7.90 0.78 12.09
C GLY A 147 7.92 1.47 13.45
N ALA A 148 7.05 2.42 13.70
CA ALA A 148 7.03 3.08 15.00
C ALA A 148 6.75 2.09 16.13
N LEU A 149 5.78 1.20 15.95
CA LEU A 149 5.44 0.18 16.94
C LEU A 149 6.19 -1.14 16.72
N ALA A 150 6.31 -1.62 15.47
CA ALA A 150 6.93 -2.93 15.22
C ALA A 150 7.82 -2.92 13.97
N GLY A 151 9.00 -3.53 14.06
CA GLY A 151 9.79 -3.89 12.88
C GLY A 151 9.04 -4.92 12.03
N VAL A 152 8.59 -6.00 12.66
CA VAL A 152 7.78 -7.07 12.07
C VAL A 152 6.59 -7.39 12.98
N ASN A 153 5.39 -7.49 12.40
CA ASN A 153 4.17 -7.80 13.14
C ASN A 153 3.54 -9.12 12.66
N TYR A 154 3.46 -10.11 13.54
CA TYR A 154 2.66 -11.34 13.43
C TYR A 154 1.44 -11.32 14.37
N GLY A 155 1.35 -10.32 15.25
CA GLY A 155 0.30 -10.17 16.25
C GLY A 155 -0.79 -9.19 15.83
N THR A 156 -1.55 -8.73 16.81
CA THR A 156 -2.58 -7.71 16.63
C THR A 156 -2.13 -6.38 17.22
N ILE A 157 -2.17 -5.32 16.39
CA ILE A 157 -1.94 -3.93 16.82
C ILE A 157 -3.23 -3.16 16.56
N THR A 158 -3.84 -2.61 17.61
CA THR A 158 -5.14 -1.92 17.51
C THR A 158 -5.24 -0.73 18.47
N GLY A 159 -6.07 0.26 18.14
CA GLY A 159 -6.33 1.41 19.01
C GLY A 159 -5.10 2.31 19.25
N CYS A 160 -4.08 2.25 18.39
CA CYS A 160 -2.82 2.94 18.61
C CYS A 160 -2.73 4.27 17.85
N VAL A 161 -1.99 5.22 18.44
CA VAL A 161 -1.70 6.53 17.83
C VAL A 161 -0.20 6.63 17.58
N VAL A 162 0.18 7.12 16.40
CA VAL A 162 1.60 7.37 16.07
C VAL A 162 1.73 8.77 15.50
N THR A 163 2.65 9.57 16.06
CA THR A 163 3.13 10.82 15.46
C THR A 163 4.65 10.88 15.50
N GLY A 164 5.28 11.51 14.51
CA GLY A 164 6.73 11.67 14.44
C GLY A 164 7.34 11.19 13.15
N GLU A 165 8.47 10.53 13.22
CA GLU A 165 9.28 10.17 12.05
C GLU A 165 9.76 8.72 12.09
N VAL A 166 9.61 7.99 10.97
CA VAL A 166 10.01 6.59 10.83
C VAL A 166 10.87 6.44 9.58
N LYS A 167 12.13 6.00 9.74
CA LYS A 167 13.11 5.92 8.66
C LYS A 167 13.82 4.58 8.57
N CYS A 168 13.80 3.96 7.41
CA CYS A 168 14.74 2.90 7.06
C CYS A 168 15.99 3.50 6.39
N LEU A 169 17.18 3.22 6.92
CA LEU A 169 18.42 3.88 6.52
C LEU A 169 19.30 3.05 5.57
N ASP A 170 19.13 1.73 5.51
CA ASP A 170 19.94 0.87 4.65
C ASP A 170 19.46 0.98 3.20
N LEU A 171 20.38 1.30 2.29
CA LEU A 171 20.12 1.51 0.87
C LEU A 171 20.14 0.23 0.04
N SER A 172 20.17 -0.96 0.66
CA SER A 172 20.06 -2.23 -0.06
C SER A 172 18.59 -2.58 -0.35
N ASN A 173 18.36 -3.47 -1.32
CA ASN A 173 17.02 -3.89 -1.73
C ASN A 173 16.27 -4.63 -0.62
N SER A 174 14.95 -4.56 -0.60
CA SER A 174 14.05 -5.22 0.37
C SER A 174 14.02 -4.60 1.77
N HIS A 175 14.22 -3.29 1.87
CA HIS A 175 14.19 -2.55 3.13
C HIS A 175 13.00 -1.60 3.18
N THR A 176 12.15 -1.79 4.19
CA THR A 176 10.81 -1.21 4.23
C THR A 176 10.59 -0.36 5.47
N ALA A 177 9.73 0.65 5.36
CA ALA A 177 9.24 1.41 6.50
C ALA A 177 7.72 1.61 6.46
N GLY A 178 7.09 1.56 7.64
CA GLY A 178 5.67 1.88 7.80
C GLY A 178 5.39 2.63 9.09
N GLY A 179 4.37 3.46 9.09
CA GLY A 179 4.01 4.26 10.26
C GLY A 179 3.72 3.42 11.50
N ILE A 180 3.13 2.23 11.35
CA ILE A 180 2.92 1.26 12.44
C ILE A 180 3.98 0.16 12.39
N CYS A 181 4.11 -0.54 11.25
CA CYS A 181 5.04 -1.66 11.15
C CYS A 181 5.81 -1.64 9.81
N GLY A 182 7.08 -2.03 9.86
CA GLY A 182 7.89 -2.20 8.65
C GLY A 182 7.38 -3.34 7.78
N LYS A 183 6.99 -4.45 8.43
CA LYS A 183 6.48 -5.64 7.75
C LYS A 183 5.31 -6.26 8.52
N LEU A 184 4.21 -6.49 7.82
CA LEU A 184 3.04 -7.22 8.31
C LEU A 184 3.10 -8.64 7.76
N LYS A 185 2.99 -9.66 8.61
CA LYS A 185 3.22 -11.05 8.24
C LYS A 185 2.16 -12.03 8.75
N GLU A 186 2.02 -13.11 8.02
CA GLU A 186 1.36 -14.34 8.45
C GLU A 186 2.36 -15.28 9.18
N GLY A 187 1.88 -15.96 10.22
CA GLY A 187 2.57 -17.04 10.91
C GLY A 187 2.12 -18.41 10.44
N GLU A 188 2.26 -19.44 11.27
CA GLU A 188 1.75 -20.77 11.01
C GLU A 188 0.28 -20.91 11.49
N GLY A 189 -0.53 -21.63 10.73
CA GLY A 189 -1.93 -21.89 11.08
C GLY A 189 -2.80 -20.61 11.10
N PRO A 190 -3.50 -20.30 12.21
CA PRO A 190 -4.43 -19.16 12.27
C PRO A 190 -3.74 -17.83 12.61
N ILE A 191 -2.40 -17.80 12.69
CA ILE A 191 -1.66 -16.62 13.11
C ILE A 191 -1.52 -15.68 11.91
N VAL A 192 -2.20 -14.54 12.00
CA VAL A 192 -2.19 -13.50 10.98
C VAL A 192 -1.86 -12.17 11.66
N GLY A 193 -0.90 -11.44 11.10
CA GLY A 193 -0.60 -10.09 11.56
C GLY A 193 -1.77 -9.15 11.25
N HIS A 194 -2.28 -8.48 12.27
CA HIS A 194 -3.38 -7.53 12.17
C HIS A 194 -2.92 -6.12 12.54
N VAL A 195 -3.34 -5.13 11.76
CA VAL A 195 -3.29 -3.71 12.14
C VAL A 195 -4.66 -3.12 11.86
N GLU A 196 -5.34 -2.66 12.89
CA GLU A 196 -6.67 -2.09 12.73
C GLU A 196 -6.95 -0.96 13.71
N ASP A 197 -7.86 -0.07 13.32
CA ASP A 197 -8.31 1.04 14.16
C ASP A 197 -7.14 1.87 14.73
N CYS A 198 -6.17 2.26 13.87
CA CYS A 198 -5.00 3.03 14.25
C CYS A 198 -4.99 4.42 13.58
N TYR A 199 -4.51 5.43 14.31
CA TYR A 199 -4.31 6.79 13.81
C TYR A 199 -2.81 7.05 13.64
N ILE A 200 -2.40 7.45 12.45
CA ILE A 200 -1.01 7.76 12.11
C ILE A 200 -0.96 9.18 11.52
N ASN A 201 -0.07 10.01 12.04
CA ASN A 201 0.33 11.27 11.42
C ASN A 201 1.84 11.39 11.55
N ALA A 202 2.55 10.76 10.60
CA ALA A 202 4.00 10.60 10.66
C ALA A 202 4.65 10.73 9.29
N ASP A 203 5.92 11.15 9.29
CA ASP A 203 6.76 11.14 8.11
C ASP A 203 7.48 9.80 7.99
N VAL A 204 7.15 9.03 6.96
CA VAL A 204 7.67 7.69 6.73
C VAL A 204 8.60 7.67 5.53
N SER A 205 9.82 7.14 5.69
CA SER A 205 10.75 7.01 4.57
C SER A 205 11.52 5.70 4.55
N ALA A 206 11.68 5.13 3.35
CA ALA A 206 12.45 3.92 3.12
C ALA A 206 13.10 3.91 1.74
N PRO A 207 14.19 3.18 1.53
CA PRO A 207 14.81 3.08 0.22
C PRO A 207 14.09 2.15 -0.75
N TYR A 208 13.17 1.30 -0.28
CA TYR A 208 12.45 0.34 -1.13
C TYR A 208 10.94 0.50 -0.99
N ASP A 209 10.28 -0.03 0.05
CA ASP A 209 8.84 0.13 0.23
C ASP A 209 8.54 1.03 1.43
N ALA A 210 7.77 2.08 1.20
CA ALA A 210 7.29 2.97 2.23
C ALA A 210 5.77 3.07 2.22
N GLY A 211 5.14 2.89 3.40
CA GLY A 211 3.69 3.01 3.54
C GLY A 211 3.28 3.78 4.79
N GLY A 212 2.22 4.56 4.70
CA GLY A 212 1.74 5.35 5.84
C GLY A 212 1.38 4.52 7.07
N VAL A 213 1.03 3.23 6.89
CA VAL A 213 0.73 2.27 7.97
C VAL A 213 1.72 1.11 7.96
N ALA A 214 1.88 0.43 6.84
CA ALA A 214 2.78 -0.73 6.70
C ALA A 214 3.73 -0.53 5.52
N GLY A 215 5.01 -0.86 5.70
CA GLY A 215 5.98 -0.82 4.60
C GLY A 215 5.65 -1.88 3.55
N ILE A 216 5.53 -3.12 3.97
CA ILE A 216 5.09 -4.24 3.14
C ILE A 216 4.10 -5.13 3.91
N GLN A 217 3.03 -5.51 3.24
CA GLN A 217 2.20 -6.64 3.63
C GLN A 217 2.72 -7.89 2.90
N ASP A 218 2.97 -8.99 3.63
CA ASP A 218 3.63 -10.19 3.07
C ASP A 218 3.07 -11.46 3.71
N GLY A 219 2.21 -12.16 2.98
CA GLY A 219 1.64 -13.44 3.33
C GLY A 219 0.47 -13.33 4.32
N GLY A 220 -0.74 -13.01 3.87
CA GLY A 220 -1.98 -13.13 4.63
C GLY A 220 -2.26 -12.04 5.67
N GLY A 221 -1.52 -10.92 5.69
CA GLY A 221 -1.72 -9.82 6.64
C GLY A 221 -3.11 -9.13 6.50
N TYR A 222 -3.62 -8.62 7.62
CA TYR A 222 -4.89 -7.90 7.68
C TYR A 222 -4.69 -6.45 8.14
N LEU A 223 -5.11 -5.50 7.31
CA LEU A 223 -5.08 -4.08 7.63
C LEU A 223 -6.44 -3.45 7.39
N ALA A 224 -7.00 -2.77 8.40
CA ALA A 224 -8.32 -2.18 8.26
C ALA A 224 -8.52 -0.94 9.13
N ARG A 225 -9.40 -0.05 8.68
CA ARG A 225 -9.88 1.12 9.44
C ARG A 225 -8.77 1.95 10.07
N CYS A 226 -7.67 2.15 9.30
CA CYS A 226 -6.57 3.01 9.71
C CYS A 226 -6.69 4.38 9.05
N PHE A 227 -6.36 5.42 9.81
CA PHE A 227 -6.22 6.78 9.31
C PHE A 227 -4.73 7.11 9.22
N ALA A 228 -4.22 7.39 8.02
CA ALA A 228 -2.82 7.72 7.80
C ALA A 228 -2.67 9.10 7.16
N ALA A 229 -1.93 9.98 7.85
CA ALA A 229 -1.58 11.33 7.43
C ALA A 229 -0.07 11.55 7.58
N GLY A 230 0.43 12.69 7.09
CA GLY A 230 1.86 13.03 7.06
C GLY A 230 2.44 12.93 5.67
N THR A 231 3.62 12.33 5.54
CA THR A 231 4.31 12.13 4.25
C THR A 231 4.87 10.73 4.10
N VAL A 232 4.95 10.24 2.86
CA VAL A 232 5.60 8.97 2.52
C VAL A 232 6.65 9.21 1.45
N ASP A 233 7.88 8.71 1.65
CA ASP A 233 9.00 8.94 0.74
C ASP A 233 9.84 7.68 0.53
N THR A 234 10.12 7.32 -0.72
CA THR A 234 11.13 6.31 -1.04
C THR A 234 12.38 6.98 -1.57
N THR A 235 13.39 7.09 -0.71
CA THR A 235 14.69 7.74 -0.99
C THR A 235 15.64 6.88 -1.82
N ALA A 236 15.13 5.90 -2.57
CA ALA A 236 15.92 4.96 -3.34
C ALA A 236 16.93 5.68 -4.26
N LYS A 237 18.13 5.10 -4.39
CA LYS A 237 19.10 5.55 -5.38
C LYS A 237 18.54 5.30 -6.79
N SER A 238 18.90 6.20 -7.74
CA SER A 238 18.63 5.98 -9.16
C SER A 238 18.99 4.54 -9.57
N GLY A 239 18.04 3.82 -10.18
CA GLY A 239 18.19 2.42 -10.60
C GLY A 239 17.72 1.37 -9.59
N THR A 240 17.18 1.76 -8.44
CA THR A 240 16.45 0.85 -7.53
C THR A 240 14.95 1.07 -7.66
N VAL A 241 14.19 0.00 -7.44
CA VAL A 241 12.73 0.03 -7.43
C VAL A 241 12.29 0.45 -6.02
N GLY A 242 11.56 1.55 -5.89
CA GLY A 242 11.06 2.02 -4.59
C GLY A 242 9.58 2.37 -4.69
N HIS A 243 8.72 1.65 -3.95
CA HIS A 243 7.28 1.80 -4.01
C HIS A 243 6.76 2.60 -2.82
N ALA A 244 5.94 3.61 -3.08
CA ALA A 244 5.38 4.46 -2.04
C ALA A 244 3.86 4.45 -2.07
N GLY A 245 3.23 4.06 -0.96
CA GLY A 245 1.79 4.04 -0.82
C GLY A 245 1.29 4.77 0.42
N GLY A 246 0.17 5.46 0.31
CA GLY A 246 -0.37 6.22 1.43
C GLY A 246 -0.77 5.36 2.64
N ILE A 247 -1.04 4.08 2.42
CA ILE A 247 -1.34 3.08 3.45
C ILE A 247 -0.26 2.00 3.48
N ALA A 248 -0.01 1.32 2.36
CA ALA A 248 0.99 0.27 2.26
C ALA A 248 1.96 0.53 1.09
N GLY A 249 3.26 0.33 1.29
CA GLY A 249 4.24 0.49 0.22
C GLY A 249 4.10 -0.62 -0.82
N SER A 250 3.95 -1.86 -0.37
CA SER A 250 3.73 -3.04 -1.21
C SER A 250 2.69 -3.98 -0.59
N PHE A 251 1.90 -4.64 -1.44
CA PHE A 251 0.78 -5.50 -1.05
C PHE A 251 0.74 -6.74 -1.93
N ASN A 252 0.89 -7.92 -1.34
CA ASN A 252 0.99 -9.18 -2.05
C ASN A 252 -0.33 -9.99 -2.01
N ALA A 253 -0.38 -11.10 -2.75
CA ALA A 253 -1.55 -11.96 -2.81
C ALA A 253 -1.90 -12.60 -1.44
N GLY A 254 -3.20 -12.81 -1.19
CA GLY A 254 -3.71 -13.41 0.04
C GLY A 254 -3.95 -12.44 1.21
N GLU A 255 -3.64 -11.18 1.05
CA GLU A 255 -3.73 -10.13 2.06
C GLU A 255 -5.06 -9.36 2.01
N THR A 256 -5.40 -8.67 3.08
CA THR A 256 -6.62 -7.84 3.17
C THR A 256 -6.29 -6.40 3.56
N LEU A 257 -6.78 -5.44 2.77
CA LEU A 257 -6.73 -4.01 3.06
C LEU A 257 -8.11 -3.40 2.84
N LYS A 258 -8.76 -2.93 3.91
CA LYS A 258 -10.11 -2.39 3.77
C LYS A 258 -10.40 -1.21 4.67
N ASP A 259 -11.36 -0.40 4.21
CA ASP A 259 -11.99 0.68 4.97
C ASP A 259 -10.98 1.65 5.60
N SER A 260 -9.79 1.82 4.97
CA SER A 260 -8.72 2.68 5.46
C SER A 260 -8.65 4.00 4.70
N VAL A 261 -8.09 5.02 5.33
CA VAL A 261 -8.11 6.39 4.86
C VAL A 261 -6.69 6.93 4.73
N SER A 262 -6.30 7.31 3.51
CA SER A 262 -5.07 8.03 3.24
C SER A 262 -5.34 9.55 3.17
N ALA A 263 -4.89 10.25 4.18
CA ALA A 263 -4.89 11.71 4.28
C ALA A 263 -3.46 12.28 4.12
N GLN A 264 -2.58 11.57 3.42
CA GLN A 264 -1.20 11.98 3.18
C GLN A 264 -1.15 13.29 2.39
N THR A 265 -0.23 14.17 2.76
CA THR A 265 -0.02 15.43 2.03
C THR A 265 0.89 15.26 0.83
N VAL A 266 1.92 14.41 0.95
CA VAL A 266 2.89 14.10 -0.09
C VAL A 266 3.20 12.61 -0.07
N ILE A 267 3.24 11.98 -1.24
CA ILE A 267 3.75 10.63 -1.45
C ILE A 267 4.76 10.70 -2.59
N ASN A 268 6.00 10.40 -2.28
CA ASN A 268 7.15 10.52 -3.16
C ASN A 268 7.75 9.14 -3.40
N GLY A 269 8.07 8.79 -4.64
CA GLY A 269 8.72 7.51 -4.92
C GLY A 269 9.53 7.50 -6.21
N VAL A 270 10.31 6.44 -6.39
CA VAL A 270 11.15 6.25 -7.59
C VAL A 270 10.47 5.37 -8.62
N ALA A 271 9.69 4.38 -8.16
CA ALA A 271 8.89 3.49 -9.01
C ALA A 271 7.40 3.74 -8.78
N ASP A 272 6.65 2.70 -8.42
CA ASP A 272 5.20 2.79 -8.27
C ASP A 272 4.81 3.65 -7.06
N VAL A 273 4.03 4.69 -7.32
CA VAL A 273 3.59 5.66 -6.31
C VAL A 273 2.09 5.80 -6.38
N ASP A 274 1.41 5.50 -5.29
CA ASP A 274 -0.04 5.65 -5.25
C ASP A 274 -0.56 6.11 -3.88
N LYS A 275 -1.80 6.58 -3.84
CA LYS A 275 -2.43 7.13 -2.64
C LYS A 275 -2.78 6.09 -1.58
N ILE A 276 -2.93 4.82 -1.95
CA ILE A 276 -3.25 3.73 -1.03
C ILE A 276 -2.13 2.70 -1.01
N VAL A 277 -1.83 2.05 -2.14
CA VAL A 277 -0.80 1.00 -2.24
C VAL A 277 0.16 1.34 -3.36
N GLY A 278 1.46 1.42 -3.05
CA GLY A 278 2.49 1.71 -4.05
C GLY A 278 2.59 0.59 -5.08
N GLN A 279 2.94 -0.62 -4.66
CA GLN A 279 2.98 -1.80 -5.52
C GLN A 279 1.89 -2.80 -5.13
N LEU A 280 1.14 -3.26 -6.11
CA LEU A 280 0.09 -4.26 -5.96
C LEU A 280 0.42 -5.49 -6.83
N ASP A 281 0.41 -6.68 -6.22
CA ASP A 281 0.42 -7.94 -6.96
C ASP A 281 -0.96 -8.16 -7.62
N ASP A 282 -0.99 -8.55 -8.88
CA ASP A 282 -2.22 -8.69 -9.69
C ASP A 282 -3.28 -9.60 -9.04
N GLU A 283 -2.84 -10.67 -8.35
CA GLU A 283 -3.74 -11.58 -7.64
C GLU A 283 -4.32 -10.98 -6.34
N ALA A 284 -3.70 -9.94 -5.79
CA ALA A 284 -4.07 -9.32 -4.52
C ALA A 284 -5.25 -8.34 -4.61
N ALA A 285 -5.57 -7.88 -5.82
CA ALA A 285 -6.51 -6.77 -6.05
C ALA A 285 -7.95 -7.01 -5.55
N THR A 286 -8.37 -8.26 -5.32
CA THR A 286 -9.73 -8.61 -4.88
C THR A 286 -10.01 -8.29 -3.41
N ASN A 287 -8.97 -8.20 -2.59
CA ASN A 287 -9.06 -8.02 -1.14
C ASN A 287 -8.84 -6.56 -0.69
N ILE A 288 -8.76 -5.63 -1.65
CA ILE A 288 -8.67 -4.19 -1.38
C ILE A 288 -10.05 -3.58 -1.59
N THR A 289 -10.72 -3.17 -0.51
CA THR A 289 -12.10 -2.67 -0.58
C THR A 289 -12.34 -1.51 0.39
N GLY A 290 -13.24 -0.58 0.02
CA GLY A 290 -13.72 0.47 0.92
C GLY A 290 -12.69 1.56 1.27
N ASN A 291 -11.50 1.54 0.68
CA ASN A 291 -10.46 2.52 1.00
C ASN A 291 -10.73 3.85 0.28
N ILE A 292 -10.40 4.95 0.94
CA ILE A 292 -10.49 6.29 0.37
C ILE A 292 -9.17 7.05 0.53
N ALA A 293 -8.92 7.97 -0.40
CA ALA A 293 -7.74 8.83 -0.36
C ALA A 293 -8.11 10.29 -0.57
N TRP A 294 -7.37 11.20 0.05
CA TRP A 294 -7.52 12.62 -0.20
C TRP A 294 -7.09 12.96 -1.64
N GLU A 295 -7.98 13.60 -2.40
CA GLU A 295 -7.71 14.00 -3.78
C GLU A 295 -6.56 14.99 -3.93
N GLY A 296 -6.30 15.82 -2.91
CA GLY A 296 -5.25 16.84 -2.90
C GLY A 296 -3.85 16.31 -2.56
N THR A 297 -3.68 15.01 -2.29
CA THR A 297 -2.35 14.39 -2.08
C THR A 297 -1.42 14.66 -3.25
N LEU A 298 -0.21 15.16 -2.97
CA LEU A 298 0.83 15.31 -3.97
C LEU A 298 1.51 13.96 -4.21
N LEU A 299 1.36 13.42 -5.42
CA LEU A 299 2.15 12.29 -5.89
C LEU A 299 3.36 12.79 -6.68
N SER A 300 4.54 12.25 -6.41
CA SER A 300 5.77 12.51 -7.16
C SER A 300 6.49 11.19 -7.42
N GLY A 301 6.61 10.83 -8.69
CA GLY A 301 7.15 9.54 -9.14
C GLY A 301 6.27 8.93 -10.24
N ASN A 302 6.52 7.68 -10.58
CA ASN A 302 5.74 6.96 -11.57
C ASN A 302 4.43 6.46 -10.93
N GLU A 303 3.29 6.92 -11.45
CA GLU A 303 2.01 6.30 -11.09
C GLU A 303 1.91 4.93 -11.80
N PRO A 304 1.41 3.88 -11.12
CA PRO A 304 1.20 2.59 -11.74
C PRO A 304 0.21 2.73 -12.90
N THR A 305 0.64 2.45 -14.12
CA THR A 305 -0.20 2.57 -15.33
C THR A 305 -1.18 1.40 -15.46
N GLU A 306 -0.94 0.30 -14.76
CA GLU A 306 -1.60 -0.99 -14.97
C GLU A 306 -2.43 -1.46 -13.78
N GLN A 307 -2.39 -0.76 -12.63
CA GLN A 307 -3.12 -1.20 -11.44
C GLN A 307 -4.61 -0.78 -11.50
N PRO A 308 -5.52 -1.69 -11.19
CA PRO A 308 -6.92 -1.33 -11.02
C PRO A 308 -7.04 -0.42 -9.80
N ILE A 309 -7.59 0.77 -9.99
CA ILE A 309 -7.91 1.65 -8.86
C ILE A 309 -9.00 0.98 -8.02
N LYS A 310 -8.66 0.60 -6.80
CA LYS A 310 -9.54 -0.08 -5.81
C LYS A 310 -9.97 0.84 -4.66
N TRP A 311 -9.80 2.15 -4.82
CA TRP A 311 -10.14 3.17 -3.83
C TRP A 311 -10.79 4.38 -4.47
N GLU A 312 -11.45 5.21 -3.65
CA GLU A 312 -12.11 6.44 -4.07
C GLU A 312 -11.27 7.66 -3.66
N ASP A 313 -11.02 8.56 -4.63
CA ASP A 313 -10.51 9.89 -4.33
C ASP A 313 -11.63 10.79 -3.80
N VAL A 314 -11.45 11.36 -2.63
CA VAL A 314 -12.45 12.22 -1.99
C VAL A 314 -11.93 13.63 -1.71
N SER A 315 -12.84 14.60 -1.73
CA SER A 315 -12.51 16.01 -1.51
C SER A 315 -12.12 16.30 -0.06
N ALA A 316 -11.42 17.40 0.17
CA ALA A 316 -11.15 17.92 1.52
C ALA A 316 -12.43 18.08 2.36
N ALA A 317 -13.54 18.47 1.74
CA ALA A 317 -14.83 18.58 2.44
C ALA A 317 -15.34 17.20 2.93
N LYS A 318 -15.19 16.14 2.13
CA LYS A 318 -15.52 14.77 2.54
C LYS A 318 -14.55 14.25 3.61
N MET A 319 -13.25 14.54 3.50
CA MET A 319 -12.26 14.19 4.53
C MET A 319 -12.58 14.85 5.88
N GLN A 320 -13.22 16.01 5.87
CA GLN A 320 -13.60 16.79 7.04
C GLN A 320 -15.07 16.58 7.44
N ASP A 321 -15.71 15.51 6.98
CA ASP A 321 -17.10 15.15 7.31
C ASP A 321 -17.14 13.79 8.01
N LYS A 322 -17.70 13.77 9.23
CA LYS A 322 -17.88 12.56 10.03
C LYS A 322 -18.63 11.45 9.28
N ALA A 323 -19.65 11.84 8.48
CA ALA A 323 -20.46 10.88 7.73
C ALA A 323 -19.65 10.05 6.73
N THR A 324 -18.52 10.56 6.25
CA THR A 324 -17.60 9.81 5.38
C THR A 324 -17.05 8.56 6.08
N TYR A 325 -16.65 8.69 7.34
CA TYR A 325 -16.09 7.59 8.14
C TYR A 325 -17.18 6.62 8.63
N GLU A 326 -18.34 7.12 8.95
CA GLU A 326 -19.52 6.30 9.27
C GLU A 326 -19.93 5.42 8.07
N ALA A 327 -19.85 5.96 6.86
CA ALA A 327 -20.13 5.23 5.62
C ALA A 327 -19.08 4.12 5.33
N LEU A 328 -17.85 4.29 5.80
CA LEU A 328 -16.81 3.25 5.76
C LEU A 328 -17.00 2.16 6.83
N GLY A 329 -18.03 2.27 7.66
CA GLY A 329 -18.31 1.30 8.74
C GLY A 329 -17.44 1.48 9.98
N TRP A 330 -16.81 2.65 10.17
CA TRP A 330 -16.06 2.95 11.39
C TRP A 330 -17.01 3.09 12.59
N ASP A 331 -16.72 2.40 13.69
CA ASP A 331 -17.52 2.52 14.91
C ASP A 331 -17.24 3.83 15.64
N MET A 332 -17.95 4.89 15.22
CA MET A 332 -17.84 6.24 15.78
C MET A 332 -18.47 6.36 17.19
N SER A 333 -18.94 5.26 17.75
CA SER A 333 -19.56 5.21 19.10
C SER A 333 -18.68 4.55 20.16
N LYS A 334 -17.83 3.58 19.77
CA LYS A 334 -17.01 2.78 20.70
C LYS A 334 -15.52 2.93 20.49
N VAL A 335 -15.07 2.99 19.23
CA VAL A 335 -13.65 2.98 18.85
C VAL A 335 -13.18 4.37 18.48
N TRP A 336 -13.90 5.00 17.58
CA TRP A 336 -13.57 6.32 17.06
C TRP A 336 -14.44 7.41 17.68
N ASP A 337 -13.97 8.64 17.65
CA ASP A 337 -14.70 9.86 17.96
C ASP A 337 -14.42 10.92 16.89
N TRP A 338 -15.09 12.05 16.98
CA TRP A 338 -14.94 13.14 16.04
C TRP A 338 -14.38 14.38 16.72
N SER A 339 -13.20 14.84 16.26
CA SER A 339 -12.66 16.13 16.68
C SER A 339 -13.34 17.25 15.90
N SER A 340 -14.22 17.99 16.56
CA SER A 340 -14.89 19.15 15.94
C SER A 340 -13.91 20.30 15.61
N SER A 341 -12.84 20.46 16.38
CA SER A 341 -11.82 21.48 16.15
C SER A 341 -10.87 21.08 15.01
N GLY A 342 -10.43 19.82 14.97
CA GLY A 342 -9.57 19.27 13.93
C GLY A 342 -10.33 18.85 12.67
N LYS A 343 -11.66 18.68 12.73
CA LYS A 343 -12.52 18.15 11.68
C LYS A 343 -11.96 16.84 11.11
N GLN A 344 -11.65 15.92 11.99
CA GLN A 344 -11.04 14.63 11.66
C GLN A 344 -11.43 13.56 12.66
N PRO A 345 -11.33 12.25 12.29
CA PRO A 345 -11.51 11.17 13.24
C PRO A 345 -10.36 11.16 14.26
N VAL A 346 -10.68 10.80 15.48
CA VAL A 346 -9.74 10.58 16.57
C VAL A 346 -10.11 9.29 17.30
N LEU A 347 -9.15 8.62 17.91
CA LEU A 347 -9.45 7.43 18.70
C LEU A 347 -10.02 7.81 20.06
N ARG A 348 -11.05 7.10 20.46
CA ARG A 348 -11.73 7.29 21.75
C ARG A 348 -10.81 6.82 22.89
N GLY A 349 -10.91 7.50 24.03
CA GLY A 349 -10.09 7.20 25.20
C GLY A 349 -8.87 8.12 25.35
N TYR A 350 -8.40 8.69 24.26
CA TYR A 350 -7.30 9.67 24.28
C TYR A 350 -7.78 11.11 24.38
N ASP A 351 -6.91 11.99 24.87
CA ASP A 351 -7.12 13.44 24.78
C ASP A 351 -7.06 13.88 23.30
N ALA A 352 -8.05 14.66 22.88
CA ALA A 352 -8.15 15.11 21.48
C ALA A 352 -6.95 15.99 21.05
N SER A 353 -6.21 16.58 21.98
CA SER A 353 -5.06 17.43 21.69
C SER A 353 -3.83 16.67 21.17
N ILE A 354 -3.78 15.35 21.35
CA ILE A 354 -2.66 14.55 20.83
C ILE A 354 -2.77 14.26 19.32
N PHE A 355 -3.91 14.58 18.70
CA PHE A 355 -4.14 14.36 17.27
C PHE A 355 -3.86 15.66 16.49
N PRO A 356 -2.73 15.77 15.79
CA PRO A 356 -2.45 16.94 14.96
C PRO A 356 -3.51 17.11 13.88
N ALA A 357 -3.96 18.33 13.68
CA ALA A 357 -4.90 18.63 12.60
C ALA A 357 -4.23 18.41 11.23
N VAL A 358 -4.93 17.73 10.33
CA VAL A 358 -4.44 17.53 8.96
C VAL A 358 -4.75 18.79 8.14
N ASP A 359 -3.74 19.32 7.46
CA ASP A 359 -3.90 20.43 6.54
C ASP A 359 -4.34 19.92 5.17
N TYR A 360 -5.60 20.15 4.82
CA TYR A 360 -6.18 19.81 3.52
C TYR A 360 -6.08 20.95 2.50
N THR A 361 -5.12 21.85 2.64
CA THR A 361 -4.86 22.87 1.61
C THR A 361 -4.11 22.26 0.42
N VAL A 362 -4.67 22.46 -0.77
CA VAL A 362 -4.03 21.99 -2.00
C VAL A 362 -2.85 22.92 -2.34
N SER A 363 -1.64 22.39 -2.36
CA SER A 363 -0.47 23.09 -2.92
C SER A 363 -0.18 22.57 -4.33
N GLY A 364 -0.20 23.47 -5.35
CA GLY A 364 0.00 23.12 -6.76
C GLY A 364 -1.23 22.46 -7.42
N THR A 365 -1.03 21.92 -8.62
CA THR A 365 -2.10 21.38 -9.49
C THR A 365 -2.01 19.86 -9.57
N ARG A 366 -3.16 19.18 -9.49
CA ARG A 366 -3.30 17.72 -9.63
C ARG A 366 -4.21 17.40 -10.80
N ILE A 367 -3.86 16.38 -11.56
CA ILE A 367 -4.70 15.80 -12.61
C ILE A 367 -5.10 14.39 -12.17
N ILE A 368 -6.37 14.20 -11.85
CA ILE A 368 -6.94 12.91 -11.49
C ILE A 368 -7.69 12.38 -12.71
N SER A 369 -7.19 11.34 -13.34
CA SER A 369 -7.84 10.68 -14.47
C SER A 369 -7.59 9.18 -14.40
N ARG A 370 -8.56 8.40 -14.86
CA ARG A 370 -8.36 6.98 -15.16
C ARG A 370 -7.79 6.84 -16.55
N ALA A 371 -6.78 6.00 -16.72
CA ALA A 371 -6.28 5.65 -18.02
C ALA A 371 -7.40 4.98 -18.85
N LEU A 372 -7.56 5.42 -20.09
CA LEU A 372 -8.38 4.75 -21.07
C LEU A 372 -7.46 3.92 -21.95
N ASN A 373 -7.43 2.60 -21.75
CA ASN A 373 -6.46 1.72 -22.40
C ASN A 373 -7.04 0.96 -23.58
N ILE A 374 -8.37 0.88 -23.68
CA ILE A 374 -9.08 0.21 -24.77
C ILE A 374 -10.26 1.06 -25.26
N ALA A 375 -10.46 1.11 -26.58
CA ALA A 375 -11.65 1.66 -27.20
C ALA A 375 -12.01 0.89 -28.47
N PRO A 376 -13.30 0.74 -28.81
CA PRO A 376 -13.71 0.10 -30.05
C PRO A 376 -13.43 1.00 -31.27
N HIS A 377 -13.03 0.39 -32.38
CA HIS A 377 -12.89 1.10 -33.68
C HIS A 377 -14.21 1.80 -34.06
N ASN A 378 -14.10 3.05 -34.46
CA ASN A 378 -15.27 3.92 -34.73
C ASN A 378 -16.25 4.05 -33.54
N GLY A 379 -15.84 3.72 -32.35
CA GLY A 379 -16.60 3.84 -31.11
C GLY A 379 -16.28 5.08 -30.31
N LYS A 380 -16.70 5.07 -29.05
CA LYS A 380 -16.45 6.17 -28.11
C LYS A 380 -15.11 5.97 -27.41
N ALA A 381 -14.26 6.99 -27.42
CA ALA A 381 -13.04 7.08 -26.61
C ALA A 381 -13.01 8.45 -25.92
N GLU A 382 -13.68 8.56 -24.76
CA GLU A 382 -13.75 9.79 -23.98
C GLU A 382 -12.81 9.70 -22.79
N VAL A 383 -11.86 10.62 -22.73
CA VAL A 383 -10.95 10.80 -21.60
C VAL A 383 -11.53 11.87 -20.70
N SER A 384 -11.67 11.55 -19.41
CA SER A 384 -12.13 12.46 -18.38
C SER A 384 -11.02 12.70 -17.36
N ALA A 385 -10.84 13.95 -16.95
CA ALA A 385 -9.90 14.33 -15.91
C ALA A 385 -10.55 15.30 -14.93
N ARG A 386 -10.31 15.10 -13.63
CA ARG A 386 -10.59 16.06 -12.59
C ARG A 386 -9.32 16.84 -12.26
N ILE A 387 -9.41 18.16 -12.29
CA ILE A 387 -8.29 19.05 -11.96
C ILE A 387 -8.55 19.64 -10.58
N VAL A 388 -7.64 19.37 -9.66
CA VAL A 388 -7.66 19.89 -8.29
C VAL A 388 -6.52 20.89 -8.15
N THR A 389 -6.86 22.16 -7.93
CA THR A 389 -5.89 23.25 -7.82
C THR A 389 -6.54 24.46 -7.14
N SER A 390 -5.74 25.23 -6.41
CA SER A 390 -6.11 26.57 -5.93
C SER A 390 -5.87 27.67 -6.98
N ASP A 391 -5.15 27.34 -8.06
CA ASP A 391 -4.72 28.26 -9.09
C ASP A 391 -5.75 28.35 -10.25
N LYS A 392 -5.69 29.43 -11.01
CA LYS A 392 -6.60 29.59 -12.15
C LYS A 392 -6.16 28.71 -13.30
N VAL A 393 -7.00 27.74 -13.68
CA VAL A 393 -6.78 26.90 -14.88
C VAL A 393 -6.91 27.79 -16.12
N GLN A 394 -5.86 27.85 -16.92
CA GLN A 394 -5.82 28.56 -18.20
C GLN A 394 -6.21 27.65 -19.34
N SER A 395 -5.74 26.39 -19.34
CA SER A 395 -6.10 25.38 -20.32
C SER A 395 -5.95 23.97 -19.77
N ALA A 396 -6.78 23.06 -20.28
CA ALA A 396 -6.61 21.62 -20.16
C ALA A 396 -6.62 21.04 -21.58
N THR A 397 -5.58 20.28 -21.94
CA THR A 397 -5.36 19.80 -23.30
C THR A 397 -4.99 18.33 -23.28
N LEU A 398 -5.66 17.52 -24.09
CA LEU A 398 -5.35 16.14 -24.36
C LEU A 398 -4.48 16.07 -25.61
N TYR A 399 -3.27 15.56 -25.50
CA TYR A 399 -2.37 15.32 -26.62
C TYR A 399 -2.41 13.84 -27.00
N TYR A 400 -2.38 13.54 -28.30
CA TYR A 400 -2.32 12.17 -28.77
C TYR A 400 -1.44 12.02 -30.02
N GLY A 401 -1.03 10.79 -30.30
CA GLY A 401 -0.27 10.41 -31.49
C GLY A 401 -0.32 8.90 -31.71
N TYR A 402 0.11 8.44 -32.88
CA TYR A 402 0.22 7.01 -33.24
C TYR A 402 1.66 6.50 -33.17
N ASP A 403 2.55 7.32 -32.68
CA ASP A 403 3.96 7.03 -32.41
C ASP A 403 4.26 7.56 -31.01
N SER A 404 4.78 6.70 -30.13
CA SER A 404 5.08 7.08 -28.74
C SER A 404 6.08 8.20 -28.62
N SER A 405 6.96 8.36 -29.61
CA SER A 405 7.92 9.47 -29.68
C SER A 405 7.33 10.78 -30.22
N LYS A 406 6.11 10.73 -30.76
CA LYS A 406 5.44 11.87 -31.40
C LYS A 406 3.96 11.97 -30.98
N VAL A 407 3.74 12.45 -29.76
CA VAL A 407 2.42 12.66 -29.17
C VAL A 407 2.13 14.17 -29.13
N ASP A 408 1.82 14.76 -30.31
CA ASP A 408 1.79 16.20 -30.52
C ASP A 408 0.43 16.76 -31.03
N THR A 409 -0.52 15.90 -31.36
CA THR A 409 -1.84 16.34 -31.81
C THR A 409 -2.71 16.75 -30.62
N ALA A 410 -3.07 18.03 -30.55
CA ALA A 410 -3.76 18.62 -29.41
C ALA A 410 -5.28 18.61 -29.57
N VAL A 411 -6.01 18.24 -28.52
CA VAL A 411 -7.45 18.35 -28.37
C VAL A 411 -7.78 19.12 -27.10
N ALA A 412 -8.44 20.27 -27.22
CA ALA A 412 -8.85 21.03 -26.04
C ALA A 412 -9.90 20.24 -25.24
N MET A 413 -9.63 20.04 -23.95
CA MET A 413 -10.60 19.44 -23.04
C MET A 413 -11.62 20.50 -22.62
N LYS A 414 -12.91 20.12 -22.61
CA LYS A 414 -14.01 20.99 -22.21
C LYS A 414 -14.51 20.57 -20.84
N GLY A 415 -14.77 21.53 -19.98
CA GLY A 415 -15.25 21.21 -18.65
C GLY A 415 -15.65 22.40 -17.81
N SER A 416 -16.23 22.08 -16.65
CA SER A 416 -16.63 23.03 -15.61
C SER A 416 -16.51 22.35 -14.24
N ASN A 417 -16.41 23.17 -13.18
CA ASN A 417 -16.34 22.67 -11.80
C ASN A 417 -15.22 21.64 -11.55
N GLY A 418 -14.06 21.86 -12.20
CA GLY A 418 -12.89 21.01 -12.02
C GLY A 418 -12.87 19.72 -12.87
N THR A 419 -13.94 19.34 -13.53
CA THR A 419 -13.98 18.15 -14.41
C THR A 419 -13.91 18.56 -15.88
N TYR A 420 -12.98 17.94 -16.62
CA TYR A 420 -12.71 18.22 -18.03
C TYR A 420 -12.74 16.94 -18.83
N THR A 421 -13.30 16.99 -20.04
CA THR A 421 -13.42 15.83 -20.96
C THR A 421 -12.96 16.18 -22.36
N ALA A 422 -12.43 15.18 -23.06
CA ALA A 422 -12.16 15.23 -24.50
C ALA A 422 -12.32 13.85 -25.13
N SER A 423 -12.63 13.81 -26.42
CA SER A 423 -12.74 12.55 -27.16
C SER A 423 -11.53 12.35 -28.07
N LEU A 424 -10.98 11.14 -28.05
CA LEU A 424 -9.94 10.70 -28.98
C LEU A 424 -10.55 10.09 -30.25
N PRO A 425 -9.93 10.24 -31.42
CA PRO A 425 -10.40 9.60 -32.66
C PRO A 425 -10.15 8.09 -32.59
N THR A 426 -11.12 7.29 -33.02
CA THR A 426 -11.06 5.83 -33.05
C THR A 426 -11.18 5.24 -34.45
N ASN A 427 -10.98 6.06 -35.47
CA ASN A 427 -11.11 5.69 -36.89
C ASN A 427 -9.89 4.91 -37.45
N LYS A 428 -8.85 4.69 -36.64
CA LYS A 428 -7.68 3.90 -36.99
C LYS A 428 -7.41 2.89 -35.88
N THR A 429 -7.32 1.62 -36.22
CA THR A 429 -7.05 0.53 -35.28
C THR A 429 -5.56 0.46 -34.87
N GLY A 430 -5.28 -0.15 -33.73
CA GLY A 430 -3.94 -0.28 -33.16
C GLY A 430 -3.68 0.72 -32.04
N ASP A 431 -2.43 0.84 -31.68
CA ASP A 431 -2.03 1.64 -30.52
C ASP A 431 -2.03 3.14 -30.84
N MET A 432 -2.63 3.89 -29.94
CA MET A 432 -2.56 5.34 -29.83
C MET A 432 -1.94 5.69 -28.49
N PHE A 433 -1.13 6.70 -28.48
CA PHE A 433 -0.45 7.22 -27.29
C PHE A 433 -1.03 8.58 -26.93
N TYR A 434 -1.29 8.84 -25.63
CA TYR A 434 -1.83 10.13 -25.22
C TYR A 434 -1.35 10.55 -23.82
N TYR A 435 -1.39 11.85 -23.56
CA TYR A 435 -1.22 12.45 -22.24
C TYR A 435 -2.10 13.69 -22.08
N ILE A 436 -2.35 14.09 -20.83
CA ILE A 436 -3.10 15.30 -20.48
C ILE A 436 -2.10 16.37 -20.03
N GLU A 437 -2.26 17.60 -20.48
CA GLU A 437 -1.52 18.77 -20.01
C GLU A 437 -2.50 19.80 -19.45
N VAL A 438 -2.22 20.30 -18.26
CA VAL A 438 -2.95 21.39 -17.62
C VAL A 438 -2.01 22.55 -17.38
N LYS A 439 -2.40 23.73 -17.82
CA LYS A 439 -1.71 25.00 -17.56
C LYS A 439 -2.53 25.84 -16.61
N THR A 440 -1.88 26.31 -15.55
CA THR A 440 -2.43 27.30 -14.64
C THR A 440 -1.68 28.63 -14.81
N ASP A 441 -2.03 29.62 -14.05
CA ASP A 441 -1.30 30.90 -14.00
C ASP A 441 0.08 30.77 -13.33
N LYS A 442 0.39 29.65 -12.67
CA LYS A 442 1.67 29.42 -11.98
C LYS A 442 2.50 28.28 -12.53
N GLU A 443 1.88 27.22 -13.06
CA GLU A 443 2.60 26.02 -13.46
C GLU A 443 1.97 25.31 -14.65
N THR A 444 2.70 24.34 -15.21
CA THR A 444 2.21 23.40 -16.21
C THR A 444 2.48 22.00 -15.68
N VAL A 445 1.43 21.19 -15.57
CA VAL A 445 1.52 19.79 -15.12
C VAL A 445 0.98 18.85 -16.19
N THR A 446 1.47 17.63 -16.20
CA THR A 446 1.01 16.60 -17.15
C THR A 446 0.62 15.32 -16.41
N LYS A 447 -0.23 14.50 -17.06
CA LYS A 447 -0.50 13.13 -16.65
C LYS A 447 -0.42 12.21 -17.88
N PRO A 448 0.47 11.20 -17.89
CA PRO A 448 1.50 10.91 -16.86
C PRO A 448 2.43 12.10 -16.61
N TYR A 449 3.14 12.09 -15.48
CA TYR A 449 4.05 13.19 -15.11
C TYR A 449 5.20 13.37 -16.10
N THR A 450 5.56 12.30 -16.83
CA THR A 450 6.56 12.35 -17.88
C THR A 450 5.89 12.19 -19.25
N LYS A 451 6.07 13.16 -20.15
CA LYS A 451 5.57 13.08 -21.53
C LYS A 451 6.26 11.99 -22.36
N SER A 452 7.38 11.48 -21.90
CA SER A 452 8.12 10.38 -22.55
C SER A 452 7.48 9.01 -22.33
N GLU A 453 6.53 8.90 -21.39
CA GLU A 453 5.82 7.67 -21.05
C GLU A 453 4.29 7.90 -21.19
N PRO A 454 3.79 8.13 -22.40
CA PRO A 454 2.38 8.41 -22.62
C PRO A 454 1.52 7.17 -22.35
N ILE A 455 0.26 7.39 -21.99
CA ILE A 455 -0.73 6.30 -21.82
C ILE A 455 -0.99 5.67 -23.18
N VAL A 456 -1.04 4.33 -23.22
CA VAL A 456 -1.37 3.57 -24.43
C VAL A 456 -2.86 3.30 -24.46
N LEU A 457 -3.52 3.69 -25.56
CA LEU A 457 -4.90 3.34 -25.88
C LEU A 457 -4.89 2.39 -27.08
N ASN A 458 -5.29 1.14 -26.88
CA ASN A 458 -5.49 0.20 -27.98
C ASN A 458 -6.88 0.39 -28.60
N ILE A 459 -6.93 0.69 -29.90
CA ILE A 459 -8.18 0.78 -30.66
C ILE A 459 -8.45 -0.56 -31.33
N ASP A 460 -9.37 -1.32 -30.74
CA ASP A 460 -9.70 -2.70 -31.12
C ASP A 460 -10.61 -2.71 -32.37
N ASP A 461 -10.23 -3.51 -33.36
CA ASP A 461 -10.99 -3.67 -34.62
C ASP A 461 -12.22 -4.60 -34.46
N GLY A 462 -12.47 -5.14 -33.29
CA GLY A 462 -13.58 -6.04 -33.01
C GLY A 462 -13.46 -7.43 -33.62
N LYS A 463 -12.32 -7.74 -34.27
CA LYS A 463 -12.12 -9.05 -34.83
C LYS A 463 -11.66 -10.02 -33.77
N VAL A 464 -12.21 -11.23 -33.80
CA VAL A 464 -11.79 -12.34 -32.96
C VAL A 464 -10.36 -12.75 -33.35
N LYS A 465 -9.39 -12.49 -32.48
CA LYS A 465 -8.01 -12.97 -32.60
C LYS A 465 -7.92 -14.34 -31.93
N GLY A 466 -8.42 -15.35 -32.61
CA GLY A 466 -8.53 -16.71 -32.04
C GLY A 466 -7.25 -17.52 -32.04
N GLU A 467 -6.15 -17.02 -32.60
CA GLU A 467 -4.87 -17.74 -32.62
C GLU A 467 -4.34 -17.92 -31.19
N PRO A 468 -3.93 -19.16 -30.84
CA PRO A 468 -3.37 -19.44 -29.54
C PRO A 468 -2.07 -18.69 -29.25
N ASP A 469 -2.04 -17.98 -28.12
CA ASP A 469 -0.92 -17.21 -27.61
C ASP A 469 -0.42 -17.80 -26.27
N GLN A 470 0.80 -17.49 -25.87
CA GLN A 470 1.42 -17.90 -24.60
C GLN A 470 1.30 -19.41 -24.31
N ILE A 471 1.60 -20.24 -25.32
CA ILE A 471 1.48 -21.69 -25.18
C ILE A 471 2.56 -22.21 -24.21
N THR A 472 2.13 -22.81 -23.11
CA THR A 472 2.98 -23.41 -22.09
C THR A 472 2.75 -24.90 -21.96
N ILE A 473 3.81 -25.64 -21.61
CA ILE A 473 3.77 -27.08 -21.31
C ILE A 473 4.36 -27.27 -19.92
N THR A 474 3.61 -27.89 -19.04
CA THR A 474 4.06 -28.21 -17.68
C THR A 474 3.87 -29.71 -17.39
N PRO A 475 4.78 -30.33 -16.62
CA PRO A 475 4.54 -31.70 -16.13
C PRO A 475 3.25 -31.76 -15.32
N ASP A 476 2.45 -32.79 -15.54
CA ASP A 476 1.30 -33.09 -14.68
C ASP A 476 1.74 -33.98 -13.51
N THR A 477 1.03 -33.89 -12.39
CA THR A 477 1.23 -34.76 -11.21
C THR A 477 0.93 -36.24 -11.48
N LYS A 478 0.22 -36.54 -12.57
CA LYS A 478 -0.04 -37.92 -13.02
C LYS A 478 1.15 -38.42 -13.82
N GLN A 479 1.59 -39.65 -13.52
CA GLN A 479 2.74 -40.28 -14.15
C GLN A 479 2.60 -40.28 -15.68
N GLY A 480 3.59 -39.69 -16.38
CA GLY A 480 3.63 -39.58 -17.84
C GLY A 480 2.62 -38.57 -18.43
N GLY A 481 2.11 -37.65 -17.63
CA GLY A 481 1.18 -36.63 -18.06
C GLY A 481 1.85 -35.30 -18.32
N LEU A 482 1.32 -34.55 -19.29
CA LEU A 482 1.67 -33.18 -19.58
C LEU A 482 0.41 -32.33 -19.66
N ARG A 483 0.51 -31.12 -19.14
CA ARG A 483 -0.53 -30.09 -19.21
C ARG A 483 -0.11 -29.05 -20.22
N PHE A 484 -1.02 -28.73 -21.13
CA PHE A 484 -0.90 -27.65 -22.10
C PHE A 484 -1.86 -26.54 -21.72
N SER A 485 -1.36 -25.32 -21.69
CA SER A 485 -2.19 -24.12 -21.46
C SER A 485 -1.85 -23.06 -22.51
N TRP A 486 -2.85 -22.28 -22.91
CA TRP A 486 -2.69 -21.17 -23.87
C TRP A 486 -3.82 -20.16 -23.71
N LEU A 487 -3.64 -18.97 -24.27
CA LEU A 487 -4.62 -17.89 -24.27
C LEU A 487 -5.18 -17.68 -25.67
N THR A 488 -6.45 -17.26 -25.75
CA THR A 488 -7.11 -16.78 -26.98
C THR A 488 -8.05 -15.62 -26.68
N ASP A 489 -8.74 -15.12 -27.70
CA ASP A 489 -9.90 -14.25 -27.55
C ASP A 489 -11.03 -14.98 -26.79
N PRO A 490 -11.79 -14.29 -25.90
CA PRO A 490 -12.89 -14.89 -25.14
C PRO A 490 -13.98 -15.55 -25.98
N ALA A 491 -14.15 -15.13 -27.23
CA ALA A 491 -15.09 -15.73 -28.15
C ALA A 491 -14.70 -17.17 -28.58
N VAL A 492 -13.45 -17.56 -28.37
CA VAL A 492 -12.97 -18.93 -28.64
C VAL A 492 -13.25 -19.82 -27.44
N THR A 493 -14.36 -20.51 -27.43
CA THR A 493 -14.80 -21.34 -26.30
C THR A 493 -14.37 -22.81 -26.38
N LYS A 494 -13.95 -23.27 -27.56
CA LYS A 494 -13.49 -24.64 -27.74
C LYS A 494 -12.02 -24.77 -27.40
N THR A 495 -11.67 -25.84 -26.70
CA THR A 495 -10.31 -26.15 -26.23
C THR A 495 -9.90 -27.50 -26.77
N VAL A 496 -8.94 -27.52 -27.70
CA VAL A 496 -8.51 -28.74 -28.38
C VAL A 496 -7.00 -28.78 -28.54
N ILE A 497 -6.39 -29.91 -28.22
CA ILE A 497 -5.04 -30.26 -28.64
C ILE A 497 -5.09 -31.42 -29.65
N GLN A 498 -4.29 -31.30 -30.70
CA GLN A 498 -3.98 -32.36 -31.62
C GLN A 498 -2.51 -32.69 -31.46
N TYR A 499 -2.18 -33.98 -31.32
CA TYR A 499 -0.81 -34.43 -31.14
C TYR A 499 -0.58 -35.81 -31.80
N LYS A 500 0.66 -36.10 -32.13
CA LYS A 500 1.09 -37.42 -32.69
C LYS A 500 2.56 -37.62 -32.41
N VAL A 501 3.00 -38.88 -32.41
CA VAL A 501 4.43 -39.19 -32.46
C VAL A 501 5.02 -38.63 -33.75
N LYS A 502 6.17 -38.01 -33.68
CA LYS A 502 6.86 -37.42 -34.84
C LYS A 502 7.07 -38.48 -35.91
N GLY A 503 6.65 -38.17 -37.13
CA GLY A 503 6.66 -39.11 -38.26
C GLY A 503 5.40 -39.95 -38.41
N ALA A 504 4.51 -40.02 -37.43
CA ALA A 504 3.22 -40.70 -37.57
C ALA A 504 2.26 -39.92 -38.48
N SER A 505 1.43 -40.61 -39.24
CA SER A 505 0.46 -40.00 -40.14
C SER A 505 -0.84 -39.55 -39.44
N LYS A 506 -1.22 -40.25 -38.36
CA LYS A 506 -2.50 -40.01 -37.67
C LYS A 506 -2.36 -39.07 -36.49
N TRP A 507 -3.20 -38.05 -36.43
CA TRP A 507 -3.35 -37.18 -35.29
C TRP A 507 -4.29 -37.77 -34.25
N GLU A 508 -3.92 -37.67 -32.99
CA GLU A 508 -4.81 -37.85 -31.86
C GLU A 508 -5.36 -36.50 -31.46
N THR A 509 -6.62 -36.44 -31.01
CA THR A 509 -7.29 -35.23 -30.63
C THR A 509 -7.83 -35.36 -29.21
N LYS A 510 -7.58 -34.37 -28.38
CA LYS A 510 -8.13 -34.31 -27.04
C LYS A 510 -8.70 -32.91 -26.75
N SER A 511 -9.88 -32.88 -26.13
CA SER A 511 -10.53 -31.65 -25.68
C SER A 511 -10.18 -31.38 -24.23
N GLY A 512 -10.23 -30.13 -23.86
CA GLY A 512 -10.01 -29.62 -22.53
C GLY A 512 -11.07 -28.61 -22.07
N THR A 513 -10.69 -27.78 -21.14
CA THR A 513 -11.55 -26.75 -20.54
C THR A 513 -11.02 -25.36 -20.87
N SER A 514 -11.91 -24.39 -20.94
CA SER A 514 -11.57 -22.97 -20.98
C SER A 514 -12.36 -22.20 -19.92
N TYR A 515 -11.78 -21.12 -19.45
CA TYR A 515 -12.45 -20.13 -18.63
C TYR A 515 -12.00 -18.73 -19.10
N VAL A 516 -12.89 -17.76 -18.99
CA VAL A 516 -12.54 -16.38 -19.29
C VAL A 516 -12.02 -15.76 -18.00
N GLU A 517 -10.78 -15.33 -18.00
CA GLU A 517 -10.25 -14.48 -16.94
C GLU A 517 -10.83 -13.09 -17.11
N SER A 518 -11.52 -12.61 -16.08
CA SER A 518 -11.90 -11.19 -15.99
C SER A 518 -10.65 -10.40 -15.71
N VAL A 519 -10.10 -9.80 -16.73
CA VAL A 519 -8.90 -8.98 -16.62
C VAL A 519 -9.29 -7.60 -16.08
N THR A 520 -8.44 -7.10 -15.22
CA THR A 520 -8.41 -5.76 -14.68
C THR A 520 -8.67 -4.69 -15.75
N ALA A 521 -9.35 -3.61 -15.38
CA ALA A 521 -9.71 -2.51 -16.28
C ALA A 521 -8.51 -2.05 -17.11
N GLY A 522 -8.61 -2.18 -18.44
CA GLY A 522 -7.58 -1.77 -19.40
C GLY A 522 -6.99 -2.90 -20.24
N TYR A 523 -7.17 -4.17 -19.87
CA TYR A 523 -6.76 -5.29 -20.70
C TYR A 523 -7.95 -5.96 -21.37
N LYS A 524 -7.72 -6.47 -22.58
CA LYS A 524 -8.72 -7.26 -23.27
C LYS A 524 -8.85 -8.61 -22.55
N GLU A 525 -10.07 -8.98 -22.15
CA GLU A 525 -10.35 -10.32 -21.61
C GLU A 525 -9.74 -11.40 -22.48
N LYS A 526 -9.18 -12.44 -21.88
CA LYS A 526 -8.63 -13.62 -22.55
C LYS A 526 -9.34 -14.87 -22.08
N ALA A 527 -9.55 -15.82 -22.99
CA ALA A 527 -9.90 -17.16 -22.59
C ALA A 527 -8.62 -17.96 -22.34
N ALA A 528 -8.49 -18.48 -21.13
CA ALA A 528 -7.43 -19.41 -20.76
C ALA A 528 -7.91 -20.84 -21.04
N HIS A 529 -7.15 -21.57 -21.84
CA HIS A 529 -7.42 -22.93 -22.26
C HIS A 529 -6.49 -23.90 -21.59
N ARG A 530 -6.98 -25.11 -21.27
CA ARG A 530 -6.20 -26.13 -20.60
C ARG A 530 -6.57 -27.52 -21.08
N VAL A 531 -5.56 -28.30 -21.45
CA VAL A 531 -5.69 -29.75 -21.79
C VAL A 531 -4.60 -30.51 -21.08
N GLU A 532 -4.97 -31.66 -20.53
CA GLU A 532 -4.02 -32.62 -19.96
C GLU A 532 -3.97 -33.88 -20.85
N ILE A 533 -2.78 -34.29 -21.24
CA ILE A 533 -2.56 -35.55 -21.96
C ILE A 533 -1.73 -36.51 -21.12
N THR A 534 -2.14 -37.78 -21.12
CA THR A 534 -1.50 -38.85 -20.35
C THR A 534 -1.24 -40.06 -21.27
N GLY A 535 -0.42 -41.01 -20.83
CA GLY A 535 -0.12 -42.22 -21.62
C GLY A 535 0.86 -41.96 -22.75
N LEU A 536 1.64 -40.89 -22.66
CA LEU A 536 2.72 -40.64 -23.60
C LEU A 536 3.85 -41.66 -23.42
N THR A 537 4.50 -41.98 -24.52
CA THR A 537 5.68 -42.88 -24.50
C THR A 537 6.90 -42.09 -24.02
N PRO A 538 7.55 -42.48 -22.92
CA PRO A 538 8.72 -41.77 -22.41
C PRO A 538 9.83 -41.66 -23.47
N SER A 539 10.48 -40.49 -23.52
CA SER A 539 11.56 -40.16 -24.47
C SER A 539 11.15 -40.15 -25.96
N ALA A 540 9.87 -40.31 -26.28
CA ALA A 540 9.39 -40.15 -27.64
C ALA A 540 9.20 -38.66 -28.00
N GLU A 541 9.57 -38.30 -29.21
CA GLU A 541 9.31 -36.97 -29.74
C GLU A 541 7.89 -36.90 -30.35
N TYR A 542 7.13 -35.91 -29.90
CA TYR A 542 5.78 -35.63 -30.36
C TYR A 542 5.71 -34.31 -31.09
N VAL A 543 4.78 -34.20 -32.04
CA VAL A 543 4.36 -32.96 -32.69
C VAL A 543 2.96 -32.66 -32.22
N TYR A 544 2.68 -31.42 -31.92
CA TYR A 544 1.37 -30.96 -31.44
C TYR A 544 0.97 -29.60 -32.03
N ARG A 545 -0.32 -29.32 -31.98
CA ARG A 545 -0.91 -28.01 -32.17
C ARG A 545 -2.12 -27.84 -31.26
N VAL A 546 -2.36 -26.63 -30.77
CA VAL A 546 -3.45 -26.29 -29.86
C VAL A 546 -4.38 -25.26 -30.47
N GLY A 547 -5.63 -25.19 -30.03
CA GLY A 547 -6.60 -24.21 -30.48
C GLY A 547 -8.05 -24.64 -30.29
N ASP A 548 -8.92 -24.28 -31.24
CA ASP A 548 -10.35 -24.58 -31.25
C ASP A 548 -10.73 -25.91 -31.99
N GLY A 549 -9.77 -26.54 -32.61
CA GLY A 549 -9.98 -27.72 -33.47
C GLY A 549 -10.42 -27.37 -34.89
N GLY A 550 -10.50 -26.11 -35.25
CA GLY A 550 -10.98 -25.58 -36.52
C GLY A 550 -10.11 -24.47 -37.09
N SER A 551 -10.66 -23.26 -37.13
CA SER A 551 -10.05 -22.10 -37.79
C SER A 551 -8.89 -21.49 -37.01
N PHE A 552 -8.84 -21.69 -35.72
CA PHE A 552 -7.86 -21.08 -34.79
C PHE A 552 -6.98 -22.14 -34.17
N MET A 553 -6.07 -22.72 -34.95
CA MET A 553 -5.06 -23.66 -34.50
C MET A 553 -3.68 -23.04 -34.57
N SER A 554 -2.84 -23.29 -33.58
CA SER A 554 -1.42 -22.88 -33.60
C SER A 554 -0.68 -23.58 -34.76
N GLU A 555 0.49 -23.06 -35.09
CA GLU A 555 1.49 -23.80 -35.87
C GLU A 555 1.90 -25.10 -35.16
N GLU A 556 2.45 -26.05 -35.92
CA GLU A 556 2.98 -27.29 -35.35
C GLU A 556 4.23 -27.01 -34.50
N LYS A 557 4.22 -27.53 -33.29
CA LYS A 557 5.36 -27.46 -32.34
C LYS A 557 5.72 -28.87 -31.88
N SER A 558 6.91 -29.05 -31.35
CA SER A 558 7.35 -30.38 -30.84
C SER A 558 7.71 -30.33 -29.36
N PHE A 559 7.61 -31.49 -28.71
CA PHE A 559 8.11 -31.75 -27.37
C PHE A 559 8.58 -33.18 -27.23
N THR A 560 9.42 -33.46 -26.23
CA THR A 560 9.81 -34.82 -25.85
C THR A 560 9.08 -35.22 -24.57
N ALA A 561 8.42 -36.37 -24.54
CA ALA A 561 7.62 -36.85 -23.43
C ALA A 561 8.46 -37.44 -22.28
#